data_4346603978a18128f434f4ce3f4c0028
#
_entry.id   4346603978a18128f434f4ce3f4c0028
#
_cell.length_a   1.000
_cell.length_b   1.000
_cell.length_c   1.000
_cell.angle_alpha   90.00
_cell.angle_beta   90.00
_cell.angle_gamma   90.00
#
_symmetry.space_group_name_H-M   'P 1'
#
loop_
_entity.id
_entity.type
_entity.pdbx_description
1 polymer ?
#
loop_
_entity_poly.entity_id
_entity_poly.type
_entity_poly.pdbx_seq_one_letter_code
_entity_poly.pdbx_strand_id
1 'polypeptide(L)'
;MPKNKMSREELAERVVVAPFHQWLGLELTNMDEKGIELTVPWREEFVVNVELGYTHGGVLATLIDVAADYAIAAKLGRPVPTIDMRVDYHRPAFQGNLIVKAQALKLGGNFCTGEAQVYDEKDKLLASGRGVYLSAPLG
;
A
#
# COMPACT_ATOMS: atom_id res chain seq x y z
N MET A 1 -5.50 18.18 -5.54
CA MET A 1 -4.19 17.52 -5.32
C MET A 1 -3.20 17.94 -6.39
N PRO A 2 -1.91 18.10 -6.03
CA PRO A 2 -0.87 18.34 -7.03
C PRO A 2 -0.80 17.21 -8.05
N LYS A 3 -0.25 17.52 -9.22
CA LYS A 3 -0.02 16.50 -10.24
C LYS A 3 1.06 15.52 -9.79
N ASN A 4 1.03 14.31 -10.34
CA ASN A 4 2.05 13.32 -10.12
C ASN A 4 3.40 13.79 -10.64
N LYS A 5 4.45 13.61 -9.83
CA LYS A 5 5.85 13.84 -10.24
C LYS A 5 6.49 12.59 -10.83
N MET A 6 5.96 11.41 -10.51
CA MET A 6 6.41 10.15 -11.10
C MET A 6 5.42 9.70 -12.15
N SER A 7 5.93 9.19 -13.27
CA SER A 7 5.11 8.52 -14.26
C SER A 7 4.69 7.13 -13.74
N ARG A 8 3.74 6.52 -14.41
CA ARG A 8 3.32 5.15 -14.08
C ARG A 8 4.48 4.17 -14.20
N GLU A 9 5.30 4.31 -15.23
CA GLU A 9 6.47 3.46 -15.46
C GLU A 9 7.51 3.63 -14.34
N GLU A 10 7.81 4.86 -13.96
CA GLU A 10 8.75 5.17 -12.88
C GLU A 10 8.28 4.59 -11.55
N LEU A 11 7.00 4.76 -11.22
CA LEU A 11 6.45 4.21 -9.98
C LEU A 11 6.44 2.69 -10.01
N ALA A 12 6.06 2.07 -11.13
CA ALA A 12 6.06 0.62 -11.28
C ALA A 12 7.44 0.02 -11.04
N GLU A 13 8.49 0.65 -11.58
CA GLU A 13 9.88 0.23 -11.37
C GLU A 13 10.31 0.42 -9.92
N ARG A 14 9.96 1.55 -9.32
CA ARG A 14 10.35 1.88 -7.94
C ARG A 14 9.72 0.93 -6.93
N VAL A 15 8.47 0.55 -7.13
CA VAL A 15 7.75 -0.35 -6.24
C VAL A 15 8.44 -1.70 -6.10
N VAL A 16 9.09 -2.20 -7.15
CA VAL A 16 9.70 -3.53 -7.16
C VAL A 16 11.21 -3.52 -6.87
N VAL A 17 11.80 -2.39 -6.51
CA VAL A 17 13.22 -2.32 -6.17
C VAL A 17 13.53 -3.03 -4.84
N ALA A 18 12.67 -2.85 -3.84
CA ALA A 18 12.92 -3.42 -2.51
C ALA A 18 12.77 -4.94 -2.52
N PRO A 19 13.73 -5.68 -1.93
CA PRO A 19 13.64 -7.15 -1.87
C PRO A 19 12.36 -7.65 -1.25
N PHE A 20 11.86 -6.98 -0.22
CA PHE A 20 10.60 -7.34 0.43
C PHE A 20 9.41 -7.23 -0.52
N HIS A 21 9.37 -6.18 -1.33
CA HIS A 21 8.32 -6.00 -2.33
C HIS A 21 8.38 -7.06 -3.42
N GLN A 22 9.61 -7.47 -3.80
CA GLN A 22 9.82 -8.57 -4.74
C GLN A 22 9.30 -9.88 -4.17
N TRP A 23 9.59 -10.15 -2.90
CA TRP A 23 9.11 -11.35 -2.22
C TRP A 23 7.57 -11.38 -2.16
N LEU A 24 6.94 -10.23 -1.88
CA LEU A 24 5.48 -10.11 -1.88
C LEU A 24 4.89 -10.32 -3.27
N GLY A 25 5.64 -10.13 -4.34
CA GLY A 25 5.11 -10.11 -5.69
C GLY A 25 4.29 -8.85 -5.99
N LEU A 26 4.64 -7.76 -5.33
CA LEU A 26 3.92 -6.49 -5.43
C LEU A 26 4.00 -5.93 -6.85
N GLU A 27 2.87 -5.50 -7.39
CA GLU A 27 2.77 -4.96 -8.74
C GLU A 27 1.86 -3.73 -8.77
N LEU A 28 2.31 -2.67 -9.44
CA LEU A 28 1.46 -1.51 -9.71
C LEU A 28 0.50 -1.85 -10.85
N THR A 29 -0.79 -1.93 -10.54
CA THR A 29 -1.82 -2.33 -11.53
C THR A 29 -2.66 -1.18 -12.03
N ASN A 30 -2.66 -0.04 -11.34
CA ASN A 30 -3.32 1.16 -11.84
C ASN A 30 -2.76 2.41 -11.16
N MET A 31 -2.87 3.53 -11.87
CA MET A 31 -2.44 4.83 -11.35
C MET A 31 -3.13 5.95 -12.14
N ASP A 32 -3.67 6.93 -11.41
CA ASP A 32 -4.22 8.15 -11.97
C ASP A 32 -3.89 9.34 -11.06
N GLU A 33 -4.48 10.50 -11.30
CA GLU A 33 -4.26 11.69 -10.49
C GLU A 33 -4.83 11.58 -9.07
N LYS A 34 -5.74 10.65 -8.83
CA LYS A 34 -6.39 10.45 -7.52
C LYS A 34 -5.64 9.48 -6.63
N GLY A 35 -4.98 8.50 -7.20
CA GLY A 35 -4.30 7.50 -6.41
C GLY A 35 -3.70 6.37 -7.24
N ILE A 36 -3.35 5.29 -6.52
CA ILE A 36 -2.72 4.12 -7.11
C ILE A 36 -3.43 2.84 -6.68
N GLU A 37 -3.18 1.78 -7.42
CA GLU A 37 -3.62 0.44 -7.10
C GLU A 37 -2.44 -0.51 -7.21
N LEU A 38 -2.24 -1.32 -6.18
CA LEU A 38 -1.24 -2.38 -6.15
C LEU A 38 -1.96 -3.71 -6.01
N THR A 39 -1.38 -4.75 -6.58
CA THR A 39 -1.90 -6.12 -6.47
C THR A 39 -0.81 -7.03 -5.95
N VAL A 40 -1.19 -7.96 -5.08
CA VAL A 40 -0.30 -8.95 -4.47
C VAL A 40 -0.91 -10.33 -4.65
N PRO A 41 -0.18 -11.28 -5.26
CA PRO A 41 -0.67 -12.65 -5.37
C PRO A 41 -0.67 -13.33 -4.00
N TRP A 42 -1.60 -14.25 -3.81
CA TRP A 42 -1.68 -15.02 -2.57
C TRP A 42 -0.45 -15.91 -2.41
N ARG A 43 0.00 -16.05 -1.14
CA ARG A 43 1.08 -16.97 -0.77
C ARG A 43 0.67 -17.74 0.46
N GLU A 44 1.03 -19.02 0.50
CA GLU A 44 0.77 -19.88 1.66
C GLU A 44 1.39 -19.31 2.94
N GLU A 45 2.55 -18.66 2.82
CA GLU A 45 3.26 -18.04 3.94
C GLU A 45 2.49 -16.90 4.61
N PHE A 46 1.46 -16.37 3.96
CA PHE A 46 0.60 -15.33 4.55
C PHE A 46 -0.36 -15.88 5.61
N VAL A 47 -0.61 -17.19 5.61
CA VAL A 47 -1.61 -17.81 6.48
C VAL A 47 -1.15 -17.79 7.93
N VAL A 48 -1.97 -17.23 8.83
CA VAL A 48 -1.74 -17.25 10.28
C VAL A 48 -2.59 -18.31 10.97
N ASN A 49 -3.78 -18.60 10.45
CA ASN A 49 -4.67 -19.62 11.01
C ASN A 49 -4.72 -20.80 10.05
N VAL A 50 -4.02 -21.88 10.40
CA VAL A 50 -3.87 -23.04 9.54
C VAL A 50 -5.20 -23.77 9.32
N GLU A 51 -6.06 -23.80 10.34
CA GLU A 51 -7.36 -24.50 10.25
C GLU A 51 -8.35 -23.74 9.36
N LEU A 52 -8.46 -22.43 9.53
CA LEU A 52 -9.42 -21.62 8.78
C LEU A 52 -8.82 -21.02 7.50
N GLY A 53 -7.50 -20.92 7.42
CA GLY A 53 -6.81 -20.50 6.20
C GLY A 53 -6.78 -18.99 5.95
N TYR A 54 -7.06 -18.15 6.97
CA TYR A 54 -7.01 -16.71 6.73
C TYR A 54 -5.62 -16.10 6.90
N THR A 55 -5.41 -15.01 6.21
CA THR A 55 -4.15 -14.27 6.12
C THR A 55 -3.84 -13.53 7.43
N HIS A 56 -2.56 -13.49 7.80
CA HIS A 56 -2.08 -12.70 8.92
C HIS A 56 -2.42 -11.22 8.72
N GLY A 57 -2.97 -10.59 9.79
CA GLY A 57 -3.31 -9.17 9.75
C GLY A 57 -2.13 -8.26 9.43
N GLY A 58 -0.91 -8.67 9.82
CA GLY A 58 0.31 -7.94 9.47
C GLY A 58 0.58 -7.83 7.98
N VAL A 59 0.10 -8.80 7.18
CA VAL A 59 0.20 -8.71 5.72
C VAL A 59 -0.69 -7.58 5.20
N LEU A 60 -1.93 -7.51 5.68
CA LEU A 60 -2.85 -6.44 5.28
C LEU A 60 -2.33 -5.07 5.71
N ALA A 61 -1.76 -4.99 6.91
CA ALA A 61 -1.14 -3.77 7.41
C ALA A 61 0.06 -3.34 6.55
N THR A 62 0.90 -4.29 6.12
CA THR A 62 2.01 -4.03 5.22
C THR A 62 1.51 -3.43 3.90
N LEU A 63 0.46 -3.99 3.32
CA LEU A 63 -0.08 -3.50 2.06
C LEU A 63 -0.63 -2.07 2.19
N ILE A 64 -1.29 -1.77 3.30
CA ILE A 64 -1.78 -0.42 3.57
C ILE A 64 -0.62 0.56 3.68
N ASP A 65 0.42 0.21 4.43
CA ASP A 65 1.59 1.04 4.61
C ASP A 65 2.31 1.31 3.26
N VAL A 66 2.60 0.27 2.52
CA VAL A 66 3.27 0.38 1.23
C VAL A 66 2.45 1.20 0.24
N ALA A 67 1.16 0.92 0.12
CA ALA A 67 0.32 1.58 -0.86
C ALA A 67 0.13 3.06 -0.55
N ALA A 68 -0.12 3.41 0.71
CA ALA A 68 -0.25 4.82 1.12
C ALA A 68 1.07 5.58 0.90
N ASP A 69 2.20 4.96 1.23
CA ASP A 69 3.52 5.54 0.99
C ASP A 69 3.75 5.82 -0.50
N TYR A 70 3.46 4.84 -1.36
CA TYR A 70 3.70 5.01 -2.80
C TYR A 70 2.66 5.91 -3.48
N ALA A 71 1.47 6.06 -2.92
CA ALA A 71 0.54 7.10 -3.36
C ALA A 71 1.13 8.49 -3.09
N ILE A 72 1.78 8.67 -1.96
CA ILE A 72 2.52 9.89 -1.62
C ILE A 72 3.74 10.04 -2.52
N ALA A 73 4.50 8.95 -2.72
CA ALA A 73 5.70 8.95 -3.59
C ALA A 73 5.39 9.41 -5.00
N ALA A 74 4.25 9.01 -5.54
CA ALA A 74 3.81 9.44 -6.87
C ALA A 74 3.73 10.97 -6.98
N LYS A 75 3.34 11.63 -5.90
CA LYS A 75 3.22 13.10 -5.84
C LYS A 75 4.52 13.80 -5.49
N LEU A 76 5.32 13.22 -4.59
CA LEU A 76 6.59 13.82 -4.14
C LEU A 76 7.77 13.50 -5.04
N GLY A 77 7.73 12.40 -5.77
CA GLY A 77 8.84 11.90 -6.57
C GLY A 77 9.76 10.94 -5.84
N ARG A 78 9.43 10.55 -4.62
CA ARG A 78 10.21 9.61 -3.79
C ARG A 78 9.36 9.00 -2.68
N PRO A 79 9.63 7.76 -2.26
CA PRO A 79 9.01 7.19 -1.07
C PRO A 79 9.55 7.86 0.19
N VAL A 80 8.80 7.75 1.28
CA VAL A 80 9.06 8.45 2.54
C VAL A 80 8.90 7.48 3.73
N PRO A 81 9.66 7.69 4.83
CA PRO A 81 9.54 6.82 6.00
C PRO A 81 8.17 6.96 6.68
N THR A 82 7.67 5.85 7.19
CA THR A 82 6.44 5.80 7.98
C THR A 82 6.73 6.25 9.42
N ILE A 83 5.91 7.17 9.94
CA ILE A 83 5.98 7.60 11.33
C ILE A 83 4.97 6.85 12.16
N ASP A 84 3.72 6.75 11.66
CA ASP A 84 2.63 6.16 12.39
C ASP A 84 1.59 5.66 11.39
N MET A 85 0.84 4.65 11.78
CA MET A 85 -0.28 4.18 10.96
C MET A 85 -1.35 3.54 11.84
N ARG A 86 -2.58 3.62 11.36
CA ARG A 86 -3.72 2.95 11.94
C ARG A 86 -4.34 2.02 10.91
N VAL A 87 -4.69 0.82 11.34
CA VAL A 87 -5.34 -0.18 10.49
C VAL A 87 -6.62 -0.65 11.17
N ASP A 88 -7.71 -0.64 10.42
CA ASP A 88 -8.98 -1.22 10.85
C ASP A 88 -9.23 -2.48 10.01
N TYR A 89 -9.45 -3.61 10.68
CA TYR A 89 -9.72 -4.90 10.03
C TYR A 89 -11.22 -5.14 9.98
N HIS A 90 -11.74 -5.37 8.78
CA HIS A 90 -13.19 -5.50 8.57
C HIS A 90 -13.61 -6.94 8.30
N ARG A 91 -12.78 -7.71 7.59
CA ARG A 91 -13.06 -9.10 7.22
C ARG A 91 -11.77 -9.90 7.12
N PRO A 92 -11.80 -11.22 7.41
CA PRO A 92 -10.63 -12.06 7.15
C PRO A 92 -10.36 -12.18 5.65
N ALA A 93 -9.08 -12.27 5.29
CA ALA A 93 -8.64 -12.47 3.91
C ALA A 93 -8.29 -13.95 3.73
N PHE A 94 -8.93 -14.59 2.74
CA PHE A 94 -8.66 -15.97 2.39
C PHE A 94 -7.80 -16.05 1.13
N GLN A 95 -7.61 -17.26 0.59
CA GLN A 95 -6.83 -17.47 -0.61
C GLN A 95 -7.37 -16.64 -1.78
N GLY A 96 -6.49 -15.94 -2.47
CA GLY A 96 -6.82 -15.08 -3.60
C GLY A 96 -5.94 -13.84 -3.61
N ASN A 97 -5.88 -13.18 -4.76
CA ASN A 97 -5.11 -11.95 -4.89
C ASN A 97 -5.67 -10.85 -3.97
N LEU A 98 -4.78 -10.04 -3.42
CA LEU A 98 -5.13 -8.88 -2.63
C LEU A 98 -4.92 -7.63 -3.48
N ILE A 99 -5.92 -6.75 -3.48
CA ILE A 99 -5.88 -5.51 -4.22
C ILE A 99 -5.91 -4.36 -3.22
N VAL A 100 -4.92 -3.47 -3.27
CA VAL A 100 -4.88 -2.32 -2.37
C VAL A 100 -4.94 -1.03 -3.19
N LYS A 101 -5.87 -0.16 -2.82
CA LYS A 101 -6.05 1.15 -3.45
C LYS A 101 -5.67 2.21 -2.43
N ALA A 102 -4.90 3.20 -2.86
CA ALA A 102 -4.38 4.21 -1.95
C ALA A 102 -4.37 5.59 -2.58
N GLN A 103 -4.45 6.59 -1.72
CA GLN A 103 -4.39 7.99 -2.13
C GLN A 103 -3.69 8.84 -1.09
N ALA A 104 -2.98 9.87 -1.55
CA ALA A 104 -2.44 10.88 -0.67
C ALA A 104 -3.57 11.79 -0.20
N LEU A 105 -3.62 12.07 1.10
CA LEU A 105 -4.63 12.97 1.68
C LEU A 105 -4.08 14.37 1.89
N LYS A 106 -2.83 14.45 2.35
CA LYS A 106 -2.16 15.72 2.61
C LYS A 106 -0.69 15.61 2.28
N LEU A 107 -0.16 16.59 1.60
CA LEU A 107 1.25 16.70 1.25
C LEU A 107 1.83 17.94 1.95
N GLY A 108 2.45 17.73 3.11
CA GLY A 108 3.11 18.78 3.88
C GLY A 108 4.63 18.78 3.66
N GLY A 109 5.28 19.86 4.09
CA GLY A 109 6.73 19.97 4.00
C GLY A 109 7.47 19.03 4.94
N ASN A 110 6.90 18.74 6.11
CA ASN A 110 7.49 17.84 7.10
C ASN A 110 6.76 16.49 7.17
N PHE A 111 5.44 16.50 7.04
CA PHE A 111 4.60 15.31 7.18
C PHE A 111 3.59 15.22 6.05
N CYS A 112 3.37 14.01 5.59
CA CYS A 112 2.31 13.68 4.64
C CYS A 112 1.39 12.65 5.28
N THR A 113 0.13 12.64 4.84
CA THR A 113 -0.82 11.59 5.21
C THR A 113 -1.36 10.91 3.96
N GLY A 114 -1.54 9.61 4.05
CA GLY A 114 -2.14 8.81 2.99
C GLY A 114 -3.08 7.78 3.59
N GLU A 115 -4.00 7.28 2.77
CA GLU A 115 -4.91 6.22 3.18
C GLU A 115 -4.94 5.12 2.13
N ALA A 116 -5.33 3.93 2.57
CA ALA A 116 -5.42 2.78 1.70
C ALA A 116 -6.55 1.84 2.14
N GLN A 117 -7.07 1.09 1.19
CA GLN A 117 -8.10 0.08 1.40
C GLN A 117 -7.68 -1.20 0.69
N VAL A 118 -7.77 -2.33 1.40
CA VAL A 118 -7.45 -3.64 0.85
C VAL A 118 -8.74 -4.39 0.54
N TYR A 119 -8.80 -4.92 -0.67
CA TYR A 119 -9.96 -5.68 -1.17
C TYR A 119 -9.53 -7.08 -1.58
N ASP A 120 -10.48 -8.02 -1.54
CA ASP A 120 -10.30 -9.33 -2.19
C ASP A 120 -10.72 -9.25 -3.67
N GLU A 121 -10.64 -10.38 -4.37
CA GLU A 121 -10.99 -10.46 -5.80
C GLU A 121 -12.48 -10.24 -6.07
N LYS A 122 -13.31 -10.29 -5.04
CA LYS A 122 -14.77 -10.06 -5.12
C LYS A 122 -15.14 -8.64 -4.70
N ASP A 123 -14.17 -7.74 -4.63
CA ASP A 123 -14.33 -6.34 -4.20
C ASP A 123 -14.85 -6.17 -2.77
N LYS A 124 -14.64 -7.16 -1.91
CA LYS A 124 -15.00 -7.01 -0.49
C LYS A 124 -13.88 -6.29 0.24
N LEU A 125 -14.24 -5.27 1.02
CA LEU A 125 -13.29 -4.51 1.83
C LEU A 125 -12.83 -5.37 3.01
N LEU A 126 -11.52 -5.67 3.04
CA LEU A 126 -10.91 -6.50 4.08
C LEU A 126 -10.32 -5.67 5.20
N ALA A 127 -9.66 -4.58 4.85
CA ALA A 127 -9.01 -3.69 5.81
C ALA A 127 -8.89 -2.29 5.20
N SER A 128 -8.80 -1.29 6.07
CA SER A 128 -8.54 0.09 5.65
C SER A 128 -7.61 0.74 6.67
N GLY A 129 -6.91 1.77 6.25
CA GLY A 129 -5.99 2.43 7.16
C GLY A 129 -5.50 3.77 6.65
N ARG A 130 -4.80 4.46 7.56
CA ARG A 130 -4.21 5.76 7.31
C ARG A 130 -2.82 5.80 7.91
N GLY A 131 -1.86 6.31 7.14
CA GLY A 131 -0.49 6.49 7.58
C GLY A 131 -0.08 7.95 7.64
N VAL A 132 0.88 8.22 8.52
CA VAL A 132 1.60 9.49 8.59
C VAL A 132 3.04 9.21 8.21
N TYR A 133 3.58 10.03 7.32
CA TYR A 133 4.90 9.82 6.70
C TYR A 133 5.76 11.06 6.82
N LEU A 134 7.06 10.86 7.00
CA LEU A 134 8.01 11.95 7.12
C LEU A 134 8.45 12.42 5.74
N SER A 135 8.00 13.60 5.34
CA SER A 135 8.39 14.21 4.07
C SER A 135 9.56 15.17 4.20
N ALA A 136 9.93 15.56 5.42
CA ALA A 136 11.12 16.37 5.65
C ALA A 136 12.38 15.59 5.24
N PRO A 137 13.44 16.28 4.76
CA PRO A 137 14.69 15.62 4.43
C PRO A 137 15.27 14.86 5.62
N LEU A 138 15.82 13.66 5.38
CA LEU A 138 16.54 12.89 6.37
C LEU A 138 17.97 13.44 6.51
N GLY A 139 18.34 13.89 7.68
CA GLY A 139 19.69 14.32 8.01
C GLY A 139 20.03 15.68 7.51
#